data_58cec1f785e244e3fe3d5bc9ea67609f
#
_entry.id   58cec1f785e244e3fe3d5bc9ea67609f
#
_cell.length_a   1.000
_cell.length_b   1.000
_cell.length_c   1.000
_cell.angle_alpha   90.00
_cell.angle_beta   90.00
_cell.angle_gamma   90.00
#
_symmetry.space_group_name_H-M   'P 1'
#
loop_
_entity.id
_entity.type
_entity.pdbx_description
1 polymer ?
#
loop_
_entity_poly.entity_id
_entity_poly.type
_entity_poly.pdbx_seq_one_letter_code
_entity_poly.pdbx_strand_id
1 'polypeptide(L)'
;TIFSRLKAAIPELSPAGLLSTPFKDLRNAGLSGRKIEYLQGLAEATISGEFDPIALASMSDDEAIESIIQLRGFGKWTAKIYLMFSLRRDDIFPEDDLALLIALQHLKGLDARPTPMQAVDLTLHWSPNRSAGSLFLWKYYRYKLRPESFGI
;
A
#
# COMPACT_ATOMS: atom_id res chain seq x y z
N THR A 1 0.05 1.57 -18.39
CA THR A 1 -0.02 0.88 -17.07
C THR A 1 -1.37 0.19 -16.86
N ILE A 2 -1.47 -0.74 -15.88
CA ILE A 2 -2.76 -1.37 -15.50
C ILE A 2 -3.76 -0.28 -15.09
N PHE A 3 -3.34 0.71 -14.31
CA PHE A 3 -4.20 1.81 -13.88
C PHE A 3 -4.77 2.62 -15.05
N SER A 4 -3.96 2.91 -16.08
CA SER A 4 -4.43 3.63 -17.28
C SER A 4 -5.49 2.84 -18.04
N ARG A 5 -5.32 1.51 -18.15
CA ARG A 5 -6.31 0.63 -18.79
C ARG A 5 -7.59 0.53 -17.96
N LEU A 6 -7.46 0.49 -16.63
CA LEU A 6 -8.59 0.46 -15.71
C LEU A 6 -9.42 1.76 -15.82
N LYS A 7 -8.75 2.92 -15.83
CA LYS A 7 -9.41 4.22 -16.07
C LYS A 7 -10.17 4.29 -17.41
N ALA A 8 -9.65 3.62 -18.43
CA ALA A 8 -10.32 3.59 -19.72
C ALA A 8 -11.50 2.61 -19.75
N ALA A 9 -11.46 1.56 -18.93
CA ALA A 9 -12.52 0.54 -18.86
C ALA A 9 -13.70 0.95 -17.95
N ILE A 10 -13.46 1.81 -16.96
CA ILE A 10 -14.49 2.28 -16.02
C ILE A 10 -15.02 3.62 -16.51
N PRO A 11 -16.32 3.75 -16.84
CA PRO A 11 -16.89 4.98 -17.40
C PRO A 11 -16.70 6.21 -16.50
N GLU A 12 -16.85 6.00 -15.21
CA GLU A 12 -16.56 6.97 -14.16
C GLU A 12 -15.74 6.28 -13.08
N LEU A 13 -14.59 6.85 -12.71
CA LEU A 13 -13.73 6.26 -11.68
C LEU A 13 -14.34 6.50 -10.29
N SER A 14 -15.40 5.77 -10.01
CA SER A 14 -16.18 5.82 -8.77
C SER A 14 -16.50 4.39 -8.31
N PRO A 15 -16.91 4.17 -7.05
CA PRO A 15 -17.39 2.87 -6.58
C PRO A 15 -18.52 2.30 -7.46
N ALA A 16 -19.51 3.12 -7.82
CA ALA A 16 -20.62 2.71 -8.68
C ALA A 16 -20.15 2.36 -10.10
N GLY A 17 -19.25 3.15 -10.69
CA GLY A 17 -18.67 2.89 -12.00
C GLY A 17 -17.87 1.58 -12.01
N LEU A 18 -17.14 1.27 -10.95
CA LEU A 18 -16.43 -0.01 -10.83
C LEU A 18 -17.41 -1.20 -10.80
N LEU A 19 -18.47 -1.11 -9.99
CA LEU A 19 -19.46 -2.18 -9.86
C LEU A 19 -20.28 -2.39 -11.14
N SER A 20 -20.51 -1.35 -11.93
CA SER A 20 -21.20 -1.44 -13.23
C SER A 20 -20.32 -1.98 -14.35
N THR A 21 -19.00 -2.03 -14.17
CA THR A 21 -18.06 -2.50 -15.20
C THR A 21 -18.04 -4.02 -15.26
N PRO A 22 -18.24 -4.65 -16.44
CA PRO A 22 -18.23 -6.10 -16.58
C PRO A 22 -16.91 -6.72 -16.10
N PHE A 23 -16.99 -7.87 -15.43
CA PHE A 23 -15.83 -8.62 -14.93
C PHE A 23 -14.77 -8.85 -16.03
N LYS A 24 -15.21 -9.17 -17.25
CA LYS A 24 -14.32 -9.39 -18.41
C LYS A 24 -13.47 -8.15 -18.72
N ASP A 25 -14.05 -6.96 -18.63
CA ASP A 25 -13.35 -5.71 -18.96
C ASP A 25 -12.33 -5.36 -17.88
N LEU A 26 -12.65 -5.61 -16.61
CA LEU A 26 -11.68 -5.50 -15.50
C LEU A 26 -10.53 -6.51 -15.65
N ARG A 27 -10.83 -7.72 -16.10
CA ARG A 27 -9.80 -8.73 -16.43
C ARG A 27 -8.91 -8.28 -17.58
N ASN A 28 -9.48 -7.75 -18.65
CA ASN A 28 -8.76 -7.23 -19.81
C ASN A 28 -7.88 -6.02 -19.47
N ALA A 29 -8.28 -5.20 -18.49
CA ALA A 29 -7.46 -4.13 -17.94
C ALA A 29 -6.21 -4.64 -17.19
N GLY A 30 -6.16 -5.94 -16.84
CA GLY A 30 -5.01 -6.61 -16.24
C GLY A 30 -5.16 -6.92 -14.75
N LEU A 31 -6.38 -6.88 -14.22
CA LEU A 31 -6.65 -7.30 -12.85
C LEU A 31 -6.79 -8.81 -12.74
N SER A 32 -6.23 -9.40 -11.67
CA SER A 32 -6.54 -10.79 -11.32
C SER A 32 -7.97 -10.90 -10.77
N GLY A 33 -8.57 -12.10 -10.83
CA GLY A 33 -9.91 -12.30 -10.27
C GLY A 33 -10.02 -11.88 -8.81
N ARG A 34 -9.02 -12.24 -7.98
CA ARG A 34 -8.96 -11.80 -6.58
C ARG A 34 -8.93 -10.27 -6.42
N LYS A 35 -8.15 -9.57 -7.24
CA LYS A 35 -8.10 -8.10 -7.17
C LYS A 35 -9.43 -7.46 -7.54
N ILE A 36 -10.15 -8.06 -8.51
CA ILE A 36 -11.50 -7.59 -8.87
C ILE A 36 -12.44 -7.78 -7.68
N GLU A 37 -12.46 -8.98 -7.08
CA GLU A 37 -13.27 -9.28 -5.90
C GLU A 37 -13.02 -8.28 -4.75
N TYR A 38 -11.74 -7.99 -4.44
CA TYR A 38 -11.39 -7.04 -3.38
C TYR A 38 -11.79 -5.61 -3.71
N LEU A 39 -11.64 -5.18 -4.97
CA LEU A 39 -12.07 -3.85 -5.38
C LEU A 39 -13.59 -3.71 -5.38
N GLN A 40 -14.32 -4.76 -5.76
CA GLN A 40 -15.78 -4.76 -5.67
C GLN A 40 -16.25 -4.69 -4.23
N GLY A 41 -15.66 -5.50 -3.33
CA GLY A 41 -15.97 -5.42 -1.89
C GLY A 41 -15.67 -4.05 -1.28
N LEU A 42 -14.56 -3.41 -1.66
CA LEU A 42 -14.27 -2.03 -1.26
C LEU A 42 -15.34 -1.05 -1.78
N ALA A 43 -15.75 -1.18 -3.03
CA ALA A 43 -16.76 -0.32 -3.64
C ALA A 43 -18.13 -0.49 -2.96
N GLU A 44 -18.52 -1.73 -2.67
CA GLU A 44 -19.75 -2.07 -1.95
C GLU A 44 -19.73 -1.49 -0.54
N ALA A 45 -18.67 -1.69 0.24
CA ALA A 45 -18.50 -1.15 1.58
C ALA A 45 -18.53 0.39 1.59
N THR A 46 -17.99 1.02 0.55
CA THR A 46 -18.04 2.49 0.43
C THR A 46 -19.45 2.99 0.13
N ILE A 47 -20.19 2.32 -0.74
CA ILE A 47 -21.58 2.70 -1.08
C ILE A 47 -22.53 2.45 0.10
N SER A 48 -22.36 1.35 0.82
CA SER A 48 -23.19 1.02 1.99
C SER A 48 -22.90 1.92 3.21
N GLY A 49 -21.76 2.64 3.21
CA GLY A 49 -21.31 3.44 4.34
C GLY A 49 -20.61 2.63 5.45
N GLU A 50 -20.36 1.35 5.22
CA GLU A 50 -19.54 0.52 6.13
C GLU A 50 -18.08 0.97 6.15
N PHE A 51 -17.60 1.55 5.06
CA PHE A 51 -16.27 2.10 4.94
C PHE A 51 -16.31 3.50 4.34
N ASP A 52 -15.79 4.47 5.08
CA ASP A 52 -15.66 5.85 4.60
C ASP A 52 -14.18 6.23 4.38
N PRO A 53 -13.70 6.24 3.14
CA PRO A 53 -12.31 6.60 2.84
C PRO A 53 -11.98 8.07 3.17
N ILE A 54 -12.98 8.94 3.27
CA ILE A 54 -12.79 10.37 3.62
C ILE A 54 -12.56 10.51 5.12
N ALA A 55 -13.31 9.75 5.93
CA ALA A 55 -13.17 9.76 7.38
C ALA A 55 -11.77 9.35 7.86
N LEU A 56 -11.05 8.51 7.09
CA LEU A 56 -9.68 8.09 7.42
C LEU A 56 -8.73 9.27 7.65
N ALA A 57 -8.95 10.40 7.00
CA ALA A 57 -8.10 11.57 7.13
C ALA A 57 -8.11 12.17 8.55
N SER A 58 -9.22 12.02 9.28
CA SER A 58 -9.41 12.52 10.65
C SER A 58 -9.08 11.50 11.74
N MET A 59 -8.85 10.24 11.37
CA MET A 59 -8.48 9.17 12.29
C MET A 59 -7.00 9.23 12.67
N SER A 60 -6.63 8.68 13.82
CA SER A 60 -5.25 8.34 14.12
C SER A 60 -4.72 7.27 13.15
N ASP A 61 -3.40 7.06 13.11
CA ASP A 61 -2.81 6.06 12.22
C ASP A 61 -3.30 4.64 12.55
N ASP A 62 -3.40 4.31 13.83
CA ASP A 62 -3.88 2.99 14.27
C ASP A 62 -5.36 2.78 13.93
N GLU A 63 -6.23 3.76 14.18
CA GLU A 63 -7.64 3.69 13.81
C GLU A 63 -7.83 3.53 12.30
N ALA A 64 -7.07 4.28 11.49
CA ALA A 64 -7.14 4.18 10.05
C ALA A 64 -6.65 2.82 9.54
N ILE A 65 -5.58 2.26 10.13
CA ILE A 65 -5.10 0.91 9.81
C ILE A 65 -6.17 -0.12 10.16
N GLU A 66 -6.73 -0.08 11.37
CA GLU A 66 -7.77 -1.00 11.81
C GLU A 66 -9.01 -0.93 10.90
N SER A 67 -9.44 0.26 10.50
CA SER A 67 -10.55 0.44 9.56
C SER A 67 -10.27 -0.22 8.20
N ILE A 68 -9.06 -0.03 7.64
CA ILE A 68 -8.70 -0.57 6.32
C ILE A 68 -8.59 -2.10 6.35
N ILE A 69 -8.04 -2.70 7.41
CA ILE A 69 -7.84 -4.15 7.47
C ILE A 69 -9.15 -4.95 7.67
N GLN A 70 -10.26 -4.30 8.01
CA GLN A 70 -11.58 -4.94 7.99
C GLN A 70 -12.00 -5.30 6.56
N LEU A 71 -11.50 -4.59 5.57
CA LEU A 71 -11.79 -4.87 4.17
C LEU A 71 -11.07 -6.15 3.71
N ARG A 72 -11.83 -7.08 3.14
CA ARG A 72 -11.27 -8.34 2.64
C ARG A 72 -10.20 -8.10 1.57
N GLY A 73 -9.02 -8.64 1.80
CA GLY A 73 -7.88 -8.53 0.88
C GLY A 73 -6.97 -7.32 1.14
N PHE A 74 -7.28 -6.52 2.15
CA PHE A 74 -6.45 -5.40 2.57
C PHE A 74 -5.75 -5.75 3.89
N GLY A 75 -4.44 -5.88 3.85
CA GLY A 75 -3.61 -6.17 5.03
C GLY A 75 -2.93 -4.91 5.57
N LYS A 76 -2.24 -5.06 6.71
CA LYS A 76 -1.48 -3.97 7.37
C LYS A 76 -0.51 -3.27 6.42
N TRP A 77 0.20 -4.02 5.58
CA TRP A 77 1.08 -3.44 4.57
C TRP A 77 0.34 -2.49 3.63
N THR A 78 -0.81 -2.91 3.09
CA THR A 78 -1.65 -2.08 2.20
C THR A 78 -2.15 -0.83 2.92
N ALA A 79 -2.61 -0.99 4.17
CA ALA A 79 -3.06 0.13 4.99
C ALA A 79 -1.95 1.16 5.18
N LYS A 80 -0.75 0.73 5.58
CA LYS A 80 0.41 1.62 5.76
C LYS A 80 0.83 2.31 4.47
N ILE A 81 0.80 1.62 3.33
CA ILE A 81 1.04 2.23 2.02
C ILE A 81 -0.01 3.32 1.72
N TYR A 82 -1.28 3.06 2.01
CA TYR A 82 -2.33 4.05 1.84
C TYR A 82 -2.10 5.29 2.74
N LEU A 83 -1.76 5.09 4.01
CA LEU A 83 -1.45 6.18 4.93
C LEU A 83 -0.29 7.04 4.42
N MET A 84 0.79 6.42 3.94
CA MET A 84 1.95 7.15 3.42
C MET A 84 1.64 7.95 2.14
N PHE A 85 1.02 7.31 1.15
CA PHE A 85 0.92 7.89 -0.20
C PHE A 85 -0.38 8.66 -0.45
N SER A 86 -1.49 8.25 0.16
CA SER A 86 -2.79 8.88 -0.01
C SER A 86 -3.07 9.91 1.09
N LEU A 87 -2.87 9.53 2.35
CA LEU A 87 -3.07 10.43 3.48
C LEU A 87 -1.83 11.28 3.83
N ARG A 88 -0.67 10.98 3.22
CA ARG A 88 0.61 11.69 3.40
C ARG A 88 1.05 11.78 4.86
N ARG A 89 0.86 10.70 5.60
CA ARG A 89 1.32 10.60 6.99
C ARG A 89 2.84 10.52 7.04
N ASP A 90 3.45 11.29 7.94
CA ASP A 90 4.91 11.46 7.99
C ASP A 90 5.62 10.34 8.76
N ASP A 91 4.92 9.65 9.66
CA ASP A 91 5.57 8.73 10.60
C ASP A 91 5.12 7.27 10.46
N ILE A 92 5.03 6.79 9.23
CA ILE A 92 4.67 5.40 8.92
C ILE A 92 5.90 4.60 8.48
N PHE A 93 6.06 3.39 9.05
CA PHE A 93 7.05 2.41 8.63
C PHE A 93 6.35 1.08 8.30
N PRO A 94 6.32 0.65 7.02
CA PRO A 94 5.76 -0.65 6.63
C PRO A 94 6.73 -1.79 6.94
N GLU A 95 6.75 -2.26 8.17
CA GLU A 95 7.70 -3.24 8.71
C GLU A 95 7.66 -4.60 8.03
N ASP A 96 6.55 -4.94 7.38
CA ASP A 96 6.41 -6.21 6.62
C ASP A 96 6.92 -6.11 5.17
N ASP A 97 7.38 -4.94 4.74
CA ASP A 97 7.89 -4.75 3.37
C ASP A 97 9.26 -5.37 3.19
N LEU A 98 9.34 -6.41 2.35
CA LEU A 98 10.57 -7.16 2.12
C LEU A 98 11.73 -6.29 1.60
N ALA A 99 11.44 -5.31 0.74
CA ALA A 99 12.47 -4.44 0.18
C ALA A 99 13.04 -3.52 1.27
N LEU A 100 12.18 -3.03 2.18
CA LEU A 100 12.62 -2.23 3.33
C LEU A 100 13.49 -3.05 4.29
N LEU A 101 13.08 -4.29 4.60
CA LEU A 101 13.85 -5.18 5.48
C LEU A 101 15.23 -5.51 4.90
N ILE A 102 15.32 -5.79 3.60
CA ILE A 102 16.60 -6.05 2.91
C ILE A 102 17.46 -4.78 2.88
N ALA A 103 16.87 -3.64 2.55
CA ALA A 103 17.57 -2.36 2.53
C ALA A 103 18.11 -2.00 3.92
N LEU A 104 17.31 -2.21 4.96
CA LEU A 104 17.68 -1.94 6.34
C LEU A 104 18.83 -2.86 6.81
N GLN A 105 18.76 -4.16 6.49
CA GLN A 105 19.86 -5.10 6.72
C GLN A 105 21.17 -4.56 6.16
N HIS A 106 21.17 -4.21 4.90
CA HIS A 106 22.37 -3.76 4.20
C HIS A 106 22.87 -2.40 4.72
N LEU A 107 21.97 -1.45 4.96
CA LEU A 107 22.31 -0.11 5.45
C LEU A 107 22.91 -0.14 6.85
N LYS A 108 22.41 -1.03 7.71
CA LYS A 108 22.86 -1.18 9.10
C LYS A 108 23.99 -2.20 9.28
N GLY A 109 24.43 -2.89 8.21
CA GLY A 109 25.47 -3.91 8.27
C GLY A 109 25.10 -5.12 9.13
N LEU A 110 23.82 -5.54 9.12
CA LEU A 110 23.34 -6.66 9.92
C LEU A 110 23.69 -8.00 9.25
N ASP A 111 24.09 -8.99 10.04
CA ASP A 111 24.42 -10.34 9.56
C ASP A 111 23.21 -11.04 8.94
N ALA A 112 22.00 -10.77 9.43
CA ALA A 112 20.76 -11.33 8.93
C ALA A 112 19.70 -10.24 8.72
N ARG A 113 18.72 -10.56 7.86
CA ARG A 113 17.56 -9.69 7.64
C ARG A 113 16.76 -9.57 8.93
N PRO A 114 16.46 -8.34 9.39
CA PRO A 114 15.70 -8.14 10.61
C PRO A 114 14.27 -8.67 10.45
N THR A 115 13.68 -9.16 11.53
CA THR A 115 12.24 -9.40 11.61
C THR A 115 11.48 -8.06 11.56
N PRO A 116 10.18 -8.07 11.24
CA PRO A 116 9.35 -6.86 11.29
C PRO A 116 9.48 -6.09 12.63
N MET A 117 9.43 -6.80 13.74
CA MET A 117 9.57 -6.19 15.07
C MET A 117 10.94 -5.53 15.29
N GLN A 118 12.02 -6.22 14.93
CA GLN A 118 13.38 -5.66 14.98
C GLN A 118 13.52 -4.44 14.06
N ALA A 119 12.86 -4.44 12.90
CA ALA A 119 12.89 -3.31 11.98
C ALA A 119 12.20 -2.08 12.57
N VAL A 120 11.08 -2.25 13.29
CA VAL A 120 10.43 -1.17 14.04
C VAL A 120 11.41 -0.57 15.07
N ASP A 121 12.06 -1.40 15.88
CA ASP A 121 13.02 -0.95 16.89
C ASP A 121 14.20 -0.20 16.25
N LEU A 122 14.75 -0.74 15.16
CA LEU A 122 15.88 -0.15 14.43
C LEU A 122 15.56 1.22 13.79
N THR A 123 14.29 1.50 13.56
CA THR A 123 13.81 2.73 12.92
C THR A 123 13.07 3.68 13.86
N LEU A 124 12.93 3.32 15.14
CA LEU A 124 12.20 4.11 16.13
C LEU A 124 12.73 5.55 16.24
N HIS A 125 14.07 5.70 16.19
CA HIS A 125 14.73 7.02 16.25
C HIS A 125 14.53 7.89 14.99
N TRP A 126 13.88 7.37 13.94
CA TRP A 126 13.51 8.17 12.76
C TRP A 126 12.19 8.91 12.96
N SER A 127 11.43 8.56 14.02
CA SER A 127 10.21 9.30 14.36
C SER A 127 10.55 10.78 14.63
N PRO A 128 9.72 11.72 14.15
CA PRO A 128 8.40 11.57 13.51
C PRO A 128 8.46 11.49 11.97
N ASN A 129 9.56 11.04 11.36
CA ASN A 129 9.76 11.08 9.90
C ASN A 129 10.02 9.69 9.29
N ARG A 130 9.44 8.62 9.85
CA ARG A 130 9.66 7.24 9.38
C ARG A 130 9.21 7.00 7.95
N SER A 131 8.22 7.76 7.46
CA SER A 131 7.81 7.70 6.05
C SER A 131 8.92 8.15 5.10
N ALA A 132 9.65 9.20 5.44
CA ALA A 132 10.81 9.65 4.67
C ALA A 132 11.92 8.59 4.68
N GLY A 133 12.17 7.96 5.83
CA GLY A 133 13.09 6.83 5.97
C GLY A 133 12.70 5.64 5.10
N SER A 134 11.41 5.29 5.04
CA SER A 134 10.87 4.23 4.18
C SER A 134 11.08 4.54 2.70
N LEU A 135 10.79 5.77 2.27
CA LEU A 135 11.04 6.21 0.89
C LEU A 135 12.53 6.14 0.52
N PHE A 136 13.40 6.55 1.44
CA PHE A 136 14.85 6.43 1.26
C PHE A 136 15.28 4.97 1.10
N LEU A 137 14.79 4.06 1.95
CA LEU A 137 15.12 2.63 1.88
C LEU A 137 14.62 1.98 0.57
N TRP A 138 13.43 2.29 0.08
CA TRP A 138 12.97 1.81 -1.23
C TRP A 138 13.85 2.31 -2.37
N LYS A 139 14.24 3.59 -2.32
CA LYS A 139 15.16 4.18 -3.30
C LYS A 139 16.53 3.49 -3.23
N TYR A 140 17.07 3.28 -2.03
CA TYR A 140 18.32 2.58 -1.80
C TYR A 140 18.26 1.14 -2.30
N TYR A 141 17.21 0.39 -1.97
CA TYR A 141 16.98 -0.97 -2.47
C TYR A 141 16.98 -1.00 -4.01
N ARG A 142 16.23 -0.11 -4.62
CA ARG A 142 16.09 -0.03 -6.07
C ARG A 142 17.40 0.25 -6.78
N TYR A 143 18.12 1.28 -6.37
CA TYR A 143 19.30 1.75 -7.10
C TYR A 143 20.59 1.07 -6.69
N LYS A 144 20.71 0.59 -5.48
CA LYS A 144 21.95 0.02 -4.95
C LYS A 144 21.93 -1.51 -4.93
N LEU A 145 20.80 -2.13 -4.56
CA LEU A 145 20.71 -3.57 -4.33
C LEU A 145 20.03 -4.33 -5.48
N ARG A 146 19.23 -3.67 -6.31
CA ARG A 146 18.54 -4.26 -7.48
C ARG A 146 18.60 -3.36 -8.71
N PRO A 147 19.78 -2.91 -9.16
CA PRO A 147 19.89 -2.01 -10.32
C PRO A 147 19.37 -2.65 -11.62
N GLU A 148 19.48 -3.97 -11.77
CA GLU A 148 19.09 -4.69 -13.00
C GLU A 148 17.58 -4.93 -13.13
N SER A 149 16.80 -4.73 -12.06
CA SER A 149 15.34 -4.93 -12.08
C SER A 149 14.58 -3.83 -12.83
N PHE A 150 15.27 -2.80 -13.29
CA PHE A 150 14.72 -1.67 -14.02
C PHE A 150 15.57 -1.37 -15.23
N GLY A 151 15.53 -2.28 -16.22
CA GLY A 151 16.02 -1.96 -17.56
C GLY A 151 15.31 -0.70 -18.05
N ILE A 152 16.07 0.37 -18.23
CA ILE A 152 15.68 1.55 -19.00
C ILE A 152 15.69 1.14 -20.45
#